data_6585db245b6c76e8e90ff7cc4e8830c4
#
_entry.id   6585db245b6c76e8e90ff7cc4e8830c4
#
_cell.length_a   1.000
_cell.length_b   1.000
_cell.length_c   1.000
_cell.angle_alpha   90.00
_cell.angle_beta   90.00
_cell.angle_gamma   90.00
#
_symmetry.space_group_name_H-M   'P 1'
#
loop_
_entity.id
_entity.type
_entity.pdbx_description
1 polymer ?
#
loop_
_entity_poly.entity_id
_entity_poly.type
_entity_poly.pdbx_seq_one_letter_code
_entity_poly.pdbx_strand_id
1 'polypeptide(L)'
;AVTSLGGEAAPAAEGAAQGNVAELTRMLRDGRVVEMRTTYNGSYGASLMFDPQEMTYYVALFQDKHLWRVIKSQDKSRAEMIYANFSQQTVQLSDIEIRRTELQAQKAFLERVIALSNSRAQQLQADLGIARSQQAEVAQRQKSAQEQAHALQIEKRAAQAQLRELQQQVQQLERQTETGLPAHK
;
A
#
# COMPACT_ATOMS: atom_id res chain seq x y z
N ALA A 1 -7.60 60.70 15.05
CA ALA A 1 -6.22 60.83 15.53
C ALA A 1 -5.59 59.48 15.91
N VAL A 2 -6.38 58.54 16.43
CA VAL A 2 -5.89 57.23 16.85
C VAL A 2 -5.61 56.30 15.64
N THR A 3 -6.35 56.49 14.56
CA THR A 3 -6.20 55.69 13.32
C THR A 3 -4.95 56.02 12.52
N SER A 4 -4.43 57.25 12.64
CA SER A 4 -3.23 57.65 11.91
C SER A 4 -1.94 57.15 12.57
N LEU A 5 -1.95 56.97 13.89
CA LEU A 5 -0.81 56.40 14.62
C LEU A 5 -0.63 54.91 14.37
N GLY A 6 -1.73 54.16 14.19
CA GLY A 6 -1.68 52.74 13.87
C GLY A 6 -1.16 52.47 12.46
N GLY A 7 -1.43 53.33 11.50
CA GLY A 7 -0.97 53.21 10.12
C GLY A 7 0.52 53.45 9.92
N GLU A 8 1.11 54.31 10.76
CA GLU A 8 2.55 54.57 10.70
C GLU A 8 3.38 53.52 11.42
N ALA A 9 2.86 52.93 12.48
CA ALA A 9 3.58 51.93 13.27
C ALA A 9 3.75 50.58 12.54
N ALA A 10 2.77 50.15 11.76
CA ALA A 10 2.82 48.85 11.07
C ALA A 10 3.91 48.77 9.99
N PRO A 11 4.05 49.78 9.05
CA PRO A 11 5.14 49.72 8.07
C PRO A 11 6.53 49.80 8.70
N ALA A 12 6.70 50.56 9.78
CA ALA A 12 7.97 50.68 10.49
C ALA A 12 8.33 49.36 11.19
N ALA A 13 7.35 48.68 11.79
CA ALA A 13 7.56 47.39 12.46
C ALA A 13 7.93 46.33 11.44
N GLU A 14 7.26 46.28 10.28
CA GLU A 14 7.59 45.34 9.19
C GLU A 14 8.97 45.63 8.62
N GLY A 15 9.35 46.88 8.41
CA GLY A 15 10.67 47.26 7.95
C GLY A 15 11.77 46.87 8.93
N ALA A 16 11.54 47.04 10.24
CA ALA A 16 12.48 46.66 11.28
C ALA A 16 12.63 45.12 11.34
N ALA A 17 11.54 44.38 11.22
CA ALA A 17 11.57 42.91 11.19
C ALA A 17 12.35 42.36 9.98
N GLN A 18 12.14 42.96 8.79
CA GLN A 18 12.90 42.60 7.59
C GLN A 18 14.37 42.99 7.71
N GLY A 19 14.65 44.15 8.34
CA GLY A 19 16.00 44.59 8.62
C GLY A 19 16.76 43.62 9.53
N ASN A 20 16.11 43.10 10.56
CA ASN A 20 16.68 42.10 11.45
C ASN A 20 16.98 40.78 10.74
N VAL A 21 16.11 40.34 9.83
CA VAL A 21 16.33 39.15 9.00
C VAL A 21 17.57 39.36 8.13
N ALA A 22 17.68 40.48 7.45
CA ALA A 22 18.82 40.79 6.60
C ALA A 22 20.12 40.93 7.41
N GLU A 23 20.06 41.55 8.56
CA GLU A 23 21.19 41.70 9.47
C GLU A 23 21.71 40.35 9.96
N LEU A 24 20.83 39.47 10.45
CA LEU A 24 21.21 38.16 10.94
C LEU A 24 21.75 37.28 9.80
N THR A 25 21.17 37.39 8.61
CA THR A 25 21.66 36.63 7.43
C THR A 25 23.12 37.00 7.13
N ARG A 26 23.46 38.30 7.18
CA ARG A 26 24.84 38.77 6.99
C ARG A 26 25.76 38.29 8.10
N MET A 27 25.31 38.34 9.35
CA MET A 27 26.10 37.93 10.50
C MET A 27 26.36 36.42 10.50
N LEU A 28 25.41 35.62 10.08
CA LEU A 28 25.59 34.19 9.90
C LEU A 28 26.63 33.88 8.80
N ARG A 29 26.58 34.61 7.71
CA ARG A 29 27.54 34.47 6.61
C ARG A 29 28.94 34.81 7.06
N ASP A 30 29.08 35.87 7.90
CA ASP A 30 30.36 36.34 8.38
C ASP A 30 30.87 35.62 9.63
N GLY A 31 30.08 34.68 10.15
CA GLY A 31 30.43 33.90 11.36
C GLY A 31 30.49 34.73 12.62
N ARG A 32 29.73 35.81 12.73
CA ARG A 32 29.79 36.76 13.85
C ARG A 32 28.89 36.37 15.02
N VAL A 33 27.95 35.47 14.83
CA VAL A 33 27.05 35.02 15.88
C VAL A 33 27.38 33.58 16.31
N VAL A 34 27.18 33.32 17.60
CA VAL A 34 27.33 32.03 18.20
C VAL A 34 25.93 31.42 18.39
N GLU A 35 25.72 30.22 17.89
CA GLU A 35 24.48 29.50 18.10
C GLU A 35 24.47 28.92 19.52
N MET A 36 23.48 29.35 20.30
CA MET A 36 23.33 28.89 21.69
C MET A 36 22.42 27.71 21.83
N ARG A 37 21.26 27.76 21.18
CA ARG A 37 20.24 26.71 21.17
C ARG A 37 19.50 26.73 19.87
N THR A 38 19.14 25.54 19.39
CA THR A 38 18.27 25.39 18.23
C THR A 38 17.32 24.23 18.44
N THR A 39 16.08 24.44 18.10
CA THR A 39 15.03 23.41 18.14
C THR A 39 14.51 23.21 16.74
N TYR A 40 14.37 21.95 16.33
CA TYR A 40 13.80 21.57 15.05
C TYR A 40 12.52 20.79 15.24
N ASN A 41 11.49 21.11 14.44
CA ASN A 41 10.26 20.35 14.35
C ASN A 41 9.84 20.31 12.87
N GLY A 42 9.97 19.13 12.22
CA GLY A 42 9.79 19.04 10.79
C GLY A 42 10.80 19.92 10.06
N SER A 43 10.35 20.70 9.09
CA SER A 43 11.20 21.65 8.39
C SER A 43 11.37 22.98 9.13
N TYR A 44 10.62 23.20 10.23
CA TYR A 44 10.64 24.43 11.00
C TYR A 44 11.67 24.37 12.12
N GLY A 45 12.21 25.54 12.47
CA GLY A 45 13.15 25.66 13.57
C GLY A 45 13.11 27.00 14.24
N ALA A 46 13.59 27.02 15.47
CA ALA A 46 13.82 28.22 16.26
C ALA A 46 15.25 28.18 16.77
N SER A 47 15.92 29.31 16.73
CA SER A 47 17.32 29.43 17.16
C SER A 47 17.54 30.64 18.03
N LEU A 48 18.32 30.44 19.09
CA LEU A 48 18.82 31.52 19.96
C LEU A 48 20.29 31.67 19.63
N MET A 49 20.66 32.84 19.13
CA MET A 49 22.03 33.18 18.74
C MET A 49 22.52 34.39 19.53
N PHE A 50 23.82 34.53 19.66
CA PHE A 50 24.44 35.58 20.44
C PHE A 50 25.62 36.19 19.67
N ASP A 51 25.61 37.54 19.60
CA ASP A 51 26.74 38.31 19.11
C ASP A 51 27.58 38.77 20.30
N PRO A 52 28.77 38.19 20.52
CA PRO A 52 29.60 38.54 21.68
C PRO A 52 30.21 39.97 21.57
N GLN A 53 30.35 40.52 20.37
CA GLN A 53 30.91 41.85 20.20
C GLN A 53 29.94 42.93 20.65
N GLU A 54 28.67 42.80 20.28
CA GLU A 54 27.62 43.79 20.62
C GLU A 54 26.79 43.35 21.83
N MET A 55 27.11 42.20 22.44
CA MET A 55 26.35 41.65 23.56
C MET A 55 24.86 41.58 23.27
N THR A 56 24.53 41.13 22.07
CA THR A 56 23.16 41.14 21.56
C THR A 56 22.71 39.73 21.19
N TYR A 57 21.48 39.41 21.57
CA TYR A 57 20.84 38.16 21.24
C TYR A 57 19.94 38.30 20.02
N TYR A 58 19.94 37.27 19.20
CA TYR A 58 19.03 37.13 18.06
C TYR A 58 18.22 35.87 18.24
N VAL A 59 16.90 35.97 18.12
CA VAL A 59 16.00 34.84 18.14
C VAL A 59 15.36 34.74 16.77
N ALA A 60 15.55 33.63 16.12
CA ALA A 60 15.08 33.39 14.76
C ALA A 60 14.05 32.26 14.71
N LEU A 61 13.01 32.49 13.92
CA LEU A 61 12.06 31.47 13.49
C LEU A 61 12.30 31.24 12.00
N PHE A 62 12.53 29.99 11.61
CA PHE A 62 12.89 29.68 10.24
C PHE A 62 12.24 28.39 9.76
N GLN A 63 12.16 28.26 8.44
CA GLN A 63 11.77 27.02 7.75
C GLN A 63 12.89 26.64 6.79
N ASP A 64 13.45 25.45 6.94
CA ASP A 64 14.68 25.02 6.25
C ASP A 64 15.79 26.06 6.45
N LYS A 65 16.24 26.73 5.40
CA LYS A 65 17.25 27.80 5.48
C LYS A 65 16.65 29.19 5.34
N HIS A 66 15.33 29.29 5.36
CA HIS A 66 14.63 30.54 5.16
C HIS A 66 14.20 31.15 6.49
N LEU A 67 14.78 32.31 6.85
CA LEU A 67 14.42 33.05 8.05
C LEU A 67 13.09 33.79 7.82
N TRP A 68 12.12 33.51 8.68
CA TRP A 68 10.80 34.14 8.62
C TRP A 68 10.73 35.39 9.51
N ARG A 69 11.25 35.24 10.73
CA ARG A 69 11.16 36.26 11.74
C ARG A 69 12.41 36.24 12.61
N VAL A 70 12.96 37.44 12.86
CA VAL A 70 14.13 37.58 13.72
C VAL A 70 13.85 38.72 14.71
N ILE A 71 14.05 38.44 15.98
CA ILE A 71 13.93 39.43 17.05
C ILE A 71 15.31 39.61 17.67
N LYS A 72 15.67 40.87 17.85
CA LYS A 72 16.93 41.31 18.41
C LYS A 72 16.70 41.86 19.82
N SER A 73 17.51 41.44 20.81
CA SER A 73 17.40 41.92 22.18
C SER A 73 18.75 41.85 22.88
N GLN A 74 19.01 42.85 23.72
CA GLN A 74 20.17 42.86 24.61
C GLN A 74 19.87 42.23 25.96
N ASP A 75 18.60 41.97 26.26
CA ASP A 75 18.15 41.34 27.48
C ASP A 75 18.08 39.82 27.29
N LYS A 76 18.93 39.07 28.02
CA LYS A 76 19.00 37.63 27.98
C LYS A 76 17.68 36.97 28.35
N SER A 77 17.04 37.41 29.42
CA SER A 77 15.78 36.84 29.89
C SER A 77 14.68 36.98 28.84
N ARG A 78 14.60 38.14 28.20
CA ARG A 78 13.64 38.41 27.13
C ARG A 78 13.93 37.50 25.91
N ALA A 79 15.20 37.39 25.53
CA ALA A 79 15.60 36.57 24.41
C ALA A 79 15.24 35.07 24.64
N GLU A 80 15.46 34.58 25.83
CA GLU A 80 15.10 33.20 26.18
C GLU A 80 13.59 32.97 26.19
N MET A 81 12.80 33.95 26.64
CA MET A 81 11.33 33.87 26.57
C MET A 81 10.84 33.82 25.13
N ILE A 82 11.41 34.65 24.27
CA ILE A 82 11.08 34.69 22.85
C ILE A 82 11.48 33.35 22.18
N TYR A 83 12.64 32.83 22.51
CA TYR A 83 13.08 31.52 22.02
C TYR A 83 12.10 30.42 22.41
N ALA A 84 11.68 30.38 23.69
CA ALA A 84 10.68 29.42 24.15
C ALA A 84 9.37 29.53 23.36
N ASN A 85 8.93 30.77 23.12
CA ASN A 85 7.72 31.03 22.32
C ASN A 85 7.88 30.55 20.88
N PHE A 86 9.00 30.86 20.23
CA PHE A 86 9.29 30.43 18.86
C PHE A 86 9.42 28.91 18.76
N SER A 87 10.05 28.28 19.74
CA SER A 87 10.13 26.81 19.81
C SER A 87 8.75 26.18 19.84
N GLN A 88 7.83 26.74 20.62
CA GLN A 88 6.45 26.27 20.70
C GLN A 88 5.70 26.52 19.37
N GLN A 89 5.93 27.65 18.71
CA GLN A 89 5.37 27.92 17.40
C GLN A 89 5.83 26.92 16.34
N THR A 90 7.09 26.44 16.42
CA THR A 90 7.56 25.43 15.48
C THR A 90 6.80 24.12 15.61
N VAL A 91 6.38 23.75 16.80
CA VAL A 91 5.53 22.57 17.04
C VAL A 91 4.20 22.72 16.30
N GLN A 92 3.55 23.90 16.45
CA GLN A 92 2.27 24.16 15.81
C GLN A 92 2.39 24.20 14.27
N LEU A 93 3.44 24.87 13.78
CA LEU A 93 3.67 24.99 12.33
C LEU A 93 4.00 23.65 11.68
N SER A 94 4.77 22.81 12.37
CA SER A 94 5.19 21.53 11.85
C SER A 94 4.12 20.45 11.96
N ASP A 95 3.12 20.62 12.81
CA ASP A 95 2.09 19.61 13.08
C ASP A 95 1.36 19.21 11.80
N ILE A 96 0.95 20.18 11.01
CA ILE A 96 0.29 19.92 9.72
C ILE A 96 1.25 19.21 8.75
N GLU A 97 2.50 19.61 8.71
CA GLU A 97 3.53 19.02 7.84
C GLU A 97 3.80 17.57 8.22
N ILE A 98 3.97 17.30 9.51
CA ILE A 98 4.21 15.94 10.04
C ILE A 98 3.00 15.06 9.74
N ARG A 99 1.81 15.56 10.02
CA ARG A 99 0.56 14.84 9.77
C ARG A 99 0.39 14.52 8.29
N ARG A 100 0.69 15.48 7.42
CA ARG A 100 0.65 15.27 5.96
C ARG A 100 1.61 14.17 5.55
N THR A 101 2.83 14.17 6.07
CA THR A 101 3.85 13.14 5.78
C THR A 101 3.37 11.76 6.24
N GLU A 102 2.81 11.67 7.44
CA GLU A 102 2.25 10.42 7.97
C GLU A 102 1.10 9.91 7.12
N LEU A 103 0.18 10.80 6.74
CA LEU A 103 -0.97 10.43 5.89
C LEU A 103 -0.54 9.97 4.51
N GLN A 104 0.45 10.63 3.91
CA GLN A 104 1.02 10.20 2.63
C GLN A 104 1.64 8.82 2.73
N ALA A 105 2.37 8.55 3.82
CA ALA A 105 2.97 7.25 4.07
C ALA A 105 1.90 6.16 4.27
N GLN A 106 0.86 6.46 5.03
CA GLN A 106 -0.27 5.55 5.24
C GLN A 106 -1.00 5.25 3.93
N LYS A 107 -1.24 6.28 3.12
CA LYS A 107 -1.87 6.11 1.81
C LYS A 107 -1.03 5.20 0.91
N ALA A 108 0.28 5.44 0.82
CA ALA A 108 1.19 4.62 0.02
C ALA A 108 1.21 3.17 0.50
N PHE A 109 1.19 2.96 1.81
CA PHE A 109 1.12 1.63 2.40
C PHE A 109 -0.18 0.91 2.01
N LEU A 110 -1.32 1.60 2.14
CA LEU A 110 -2.63 1.04 1.77
C LEU A 110 -2.69 0.69 0.28
N GLU A 111 -2.13 1.54 -0.58
CA GLU A 111 -2.06 1.27 -2.02
C GLU A 111 -1.27 -0.01 -2.33
N ARG A 112 -0.17 -0.24 -1.60
CA ARG A 112 0.59 -1.49 -1.73
C ARG A 112 -0.21 -2.71 -1.27
N VAL A 113 -0.92 -2.59 -0.15
CA VAL A 113 -1.79 -3.66 0.35
C VAL A 113 -2.89 -3.98 -0.66
N ILE A 114 -3.51 -2.95 -1.23
CA ILE A 114 -4.54 -3.12 -2.28
C ILE A 114 -3.96 -3.84 -3.49
N ALA A 115 -2.78 -3.44 -3.95
CA ALA A 115 -2.13 -4.07 -5.11
C ALA A 115 -1.84 -5.55 -4.85
N LEU A 116 -1.33 -5.89 -3.66
CA LEU A 116 -1.08 -7.28 -3.26
C LEU A 116 -2.37 -8.09 -3.17
N SER A 117 -3.42 -7.50 -2.60
CA SER A 117 -4.74 -8.14 -2.49
C SER A 117 -5.35 -8.39 -3.86
N ASN A 118 -5.23 -7.43 -4.78
CA ASN A 118 -5.71 -7.59 -6.16
C ASN A 118 -4.95 -8.70 -6.88
N SER A 119 -3.63 -8.75 -6.73
CA SER A 119 -2.82 -9.83 -7.33
C SER A 119 -3.22 -11.19 -6.79
N ARG A 120 -3.44 -11.28 -5.48
CA ARG A 120 -3.88 -12.53 -4.85
C ARG A 120 -5.27 -12.94 -5.32
N ALA A 121 -6.20 -11.99 -5.42
CA ALA A 121 -7.54 -12.25 -5.92
C ALA A 121 -7.51 -12.76 -7.37
N GLN A 122 -6.69 -12.15 -8.22
CA GLN A 122 -6.52 -12.59 -9.61
C GLN A 122 -5.95 -14.00 -9.68
N GLN A 123 -4.96 -14.31 -8.84
CA GLN A 123 -4.36 -15.64 -8.77
C GLN A 123 -5.38 -16.68 -8.33
N LEU A 124 -6.18 -16.38 -7.29
CA LEU A 124 -7.22 -17.28 -6.81
C LEU A 124 -8.32 -17.48 -7.84
N GLN A 125 -8.69 -16.44 -8.59
CA GLN A 125 -9.65 -16.56 -9.69
C GLN A 125 -9.11 -17.44 -10.80
N ALA A 126 -7.84 -17.31 -11.15
CA ALA A 126 -7.19 -18.15 -12.14
C ALA A 126 -7.16 -19.63 -11.68
N ASP A 127 -6.79 -19.85 -10.43
CA ASP A 127 -6.77 -21.20 -9.83
C ASP A 127 -8.16 -21.82 -9.81
N LEU A 128 -9.18 -21.03 -9.48
CA LEU A 128 -10.57 -21.47 -9.49
C LEU A 128 -11.03 -21.82 -10.90
N GLY A 129 -10.63 -21.04 -11.89
CA GLY A 129 -10.90 -21.32 -13.30
C GLY A 129 -10.30 -22.65 -13.75
N ILE A 130 -9.04 -22.91 -13.36
CA ILE A 130 -8.37 -24.19 -13.63
C ILE A 130 -9.10 -25.34 -12.96
N ALA A 131 -9.45 -25.21 -11.68
CA ALA A 131 -10.17 -26.23 -10.93
C ALA A 131 -11.51 -26.57 -11.57
N ARG A 132 -12.27 -25.55 -12.01
CA ARG A 132 -13.55 -25.73 -12.69
C ARG A 132 -13.38 -26.46 -14.05
N SER A 133 -12.35 -26.08 -14.79
CA SER A 133 -12.02 -26.71 -16.06
C SER A 133 -11.66 -28.17 -15.87
N GLN A 134 -10.85 -28.49 -14.87
CA GLN A 134 -10.49 -29.87 -14.54
C GLN A 134 -11.69 -30.68 -14.09
N GLN A 135 -12.59 -30.09 -13.29
CA GLN A 135 -13.82 -30.74 -12.87
C GLN A 135 -14.71 -31.09 -14.07
N ALA A 136 -14.86 -30.16 -15.02
CA ALA A 136 -15.63 -30.39 -16.24
C ALA A 136 -15.01 -31.50 -17.07
N GLU A 137 -13.68 -31.54 -17.18
CA GLU A 137 -12.96 -32.60 -17.90
C GLU A 137 -13.15 -33.96 -17.25
N VAL A 138 -13.04 -34.02 -15.93
CA VAL A 138 -13.27 -35.27 -15.18
C VAL A 138 -14.72 -35.74 -15.38
N ALA A 139 -15.69 -34.87 -15.27
CA ALA A 139 -17.11 -35.22 -15.51
C ALA A 139 -17.33 -35.75 -16.92
N GLN A 140 -16.70 -35.17 -17.91
CA GLN A 140 -16.79 -35.61 -19.30
C GLN A 140 -16.17 -36.97 -19.51
N ARG A 141 -15.01 -37.22 -18.90
CA ARG A 141 -14.34 -38.52 -18.95
C ARG A 141 -15.16 -39.62 -18.25
N GLN A 142 -15.76 -39.30 -17.10
CA GLN A 142 -16.64 -40.20 -16.39
C GLN A 142 -17.86 -40.60 -17.25
N LYS A 143 -18.50 -39.58 -17.86
CA LYS A 143 -19.64 -39.79 -18.73
C LYS A 143 -19.27 -40.70 -19.92
N SER A 144 -18.14 -40.40 -20.56
CA SER A 144 -17.65 -41.18 -21.70
C SER A 144 -17.33 -42.65 -21.30
N ALA A 145 -16.70 -42.83 -20.14
CA ALA A 145 -16.39 -44.16 -19.62
C ALA A 145 -17.66 -44.94 -19.28
N GLN A 146 -18.67 -44.30 -18.71
CA GLN A 146 -19.96 -44.93 -18.42
C GLN A 146 -20.69 -45.36 -19.69
N GLU A 147 -20.67 -44.50 -20.73
CA GLU A 147 -21.27 -44.80 -22.02
C GLU A 147 -20.56 -45.99 -22.69
N GLN A 148 -19.23 -46.03 -22.64
CA GLN A 148 -18.45 -47.16 -23.16
C GLN A 148 -18.75 -48.44 -22.40
N ALA A 149 -18.82 -48.39 -21.08
CA ALA A 149 -19.16 -49.55 -20.24
C ALA A 149 -20.56 -50.05 -20.54
N HIS A 150 -21.52 -49.13 -20.74
CA HIS A 150 -22.89 -49.51 -21.11
C HIS A 150 -22.94 -50.18 -22.49
N ALA A 151 -22.23 -49.66 -23.46
CA ALA A 151 -22.14 -50.24 -24.80
C ALA A 151 -21.53 -51.63 -24.76
N LEU A 152 -20.46 -51.83 -23.98
CA LEU A 152 -19.83 -53.14 -23.79
C LEU A 152 -20.78 -54.14 -23.11
N GLN A 153 -21.60 -53.65 -22.18
CA GLN A 153 -22.59 -54.51 -21.52
C GLN A 153 -23.66 -54.97 -22.49
N ILE A 154 -24.11 -54.11 -23.39
CA ILE A 154 -25.07 -54.47 -24.45
C ILE A 154 -24.43 -55.49 -25.38
N GLU A 155 -23.19 -55.29 -25.83
CA GLU A 155 -22.46 -56.22 -26.67
C GLU A 155 -22.28 -57.59 -26.00
N LYS A 156 -21.96 -57.57 -24.69
CA LYS A 156 -21.83 -58.80 -23.89
C LYS A 156 -23.12 -59.57 -23.86
N ARG A 157 -24.27 -58.91 -23.63
CA ARG A 157 -25.58 -59.53 -23.61
C ARG A 157 -25.93 -60.15 -24.99
N ALA A 158 -25.62 -59.43 -26.06
CA ALA A 158 -25.83 -59.93 -27.39
C ALA A 158 -24.96 -61.17 -27.67
N ALA A 159 -23.71 -61.16 -27.27
CA ALA A 159 -22.80 -62.28 -27.38
C ALA A 159 -23.29 -63.49 -26.57
N GLN A 160 -23.77 -63.24 -25.34
CA GLN A 160 -24.34 -64.32 -24.50
C GLN A 160 -25.59 -64.94 -25.14
N ALA A 161 -26.47 -64.08 -25.71
CA ALA A 161 -27.67 -64.57 -26.41
C ALA A 161 -27.29 -65.48 -27.63
N GLN A 162 -26.29 -64.98 -28.40
CA GLN A 162 -25.78 -65.69 -29.56
C GLN A 162 -25.17 -67.05 -29.14
N LEU A 163 -24.44 -67.06 -28.04
CA LEU A 163 -23.85 -68.28 -27.50
C LEU A 163 -24.95 -69.26 -27.09
N ARG A 164 -26.00 -68.81 -26.40
CA ARG A 164 -27.13 -69.67 -26.04
C ARG A 164 -27.78 -70.29 -27.25
N GLU A 165 -28.02 -69.49 -28.29
CA GLU A 165 -28.61 -69.92 -29.52
C GLU A 165 -27.74 -71.05 -30.17
N LEU A 166 -26.44 -70.77 -30.27
CA LEU A 166 -25.50 -71.79 -30.79
C LEU A 166 -25.45 -73.07 -29.97
N GLN A 167 -25.48 -72.93 -28.64
CA GLN A 167 -25.52 -74.10 -27.74
C GLN A 167 -26.79 -74.92 -27.94
N GLN A 168 -27.94 -74.26 -28.14
CA GLN A 168 -29.18 -74.90 -28.44
C GLN A 168 -29.11 -75.65 -29.80
N GLN A 169 -28.52 -75.00 -30.81
CA GLN A 169 -28.32 -75.65 -32.11
C GLN A 169 -27.40 -76.87 -32.03
N VAL A 170 -26.33 -76.74 -31.29
CA VAL A 170 -25.40 -77.85 -31.05
C VAL A 170 -26.10 -78.98 -30.36
N GLN A 171 -26.89 -78.68 -29.33
CA GLN A 171 -27.67 -79.75 -28.63
C GLN A 171 -28.67 -80.43 -29.56
N GLN A 172 -29.36 -79.69 -30.39
CA GLN A 172 -30.28 -80.25 -31.38
C GLN A 172 -29.56 -81.10 -32.38
N LEU A 173 -28.42 -80.68 -32.88
CA LEU A 173 -27.62 -81.42 -33.84
C LEU A 173 -27.07 -82.71 -33.21
N GLU A 174 -26.64 -82.59 -31.95
CA GLU A 174 -26.21 -83.82 -31.22
C GLU A 174 -27.33 -84.79 -31.05
N ARG A 175 -28.55 -84.34 -30.70
CA ARG A 175 -29.73 -85.24 -30.59
C ARG A 175 -30.10 -85.86 -31.92
N GLN A 176 -30.08 -85.07 -32.98
CA GLN A 176 -30.36 -85.50 -34.34
C GLN A 176 -29.33 -86.58 -34.76
N THR A 177 -28.08 -86.32 -34.45
CA THR A 177 -27.02 -87.29 -34.75
C THR A 177 -27.19 -88.56 -33.98
N GLU A 178 -27.52 -88.47 -32.71
CA GLU A 178 -27.77 -89.69 -31.88
C GLU A 178 -29.02 -90.45 -32.28
N THR A 179 -30.13 -89.72 -32.54
CA THR A 179 -31.38 -90.34 -32.92
C THR A 179 -31.34 -90.85 -34.38
N GLY A 180 -30.63 -90.15 -35.24
CA GLY A 180 -30.45 -90.54 -36.63
C GLY A 180 -29.65 -91.80 -36.80
N LEU A 181 -28.65 -92.06 -35.96
CA LEU A 181 -27.83 -93.22 -36.01
C LEU A 181 -28.60 -94.52 -35.64
N PRO A 182 -29.38 -94.54 -34.52
CA PRO A 182 -30.20 -95.72 -34.20
C PRO A 182 -31.32 -95.95 -35.22
N ALA A 183 -31.90 -94.91 -35.84
CA ALA A 183 -32.97 -95.08 -36.81
C ALA A 183 -32.54 -95.79 -38.10
N HIS A 184 -31.28 -95.82 -38.41
CA HIS A 184 -30.71 -96.42 -39.59
C HIS A 184 -30.34 -97.87 -39.40
N LYS A 185 -30.63 -98.41 -38.26
CA LYS A 185 -30.52 -99.87 -38.01
C LYS A 185 -31.78 -100.56 -38.42
#